data_022f75680033b150f50ec010c5a9d4df
#
_entry.id   022f75680033b150f50ec010c5a9d4df
#
_cell.length_a   1.000
_cell.length_b   1.000
_cell.length_c   1.000
_cell.angle_alpha   90.00
_cell.angle_beta   90.00
_cell.angle_gamma   90.00
#
_symmetry.space_group_name_H-M   'P 1'
#
loop_
_entity.id
_entity.type
_entity.pdbx_description
1 polymer ?
#
loop_
_entity_poly.entity_id
_entity_poly.type
_entity_poly.pdbx_seq_one_letter_code
_entity_poly.pdbx_strand_id
1 'polypeptide(L)'
;MDKKIDVSEGLAKIKAFEGKISRKDKVFYNPKMRINRDLSVLLLKAVKNDAKVLDAFAATGIRGMRYLLEAEAKEVVFTDINPNAVELIKENVELNKVKERAKILLKDCRVVMLENANYFDVIDVDPFGSPAPFTDAAASSIRNGGLCFFTATDLSALTGTNRKAGKRKYFVEVHRCDAMHDVAIRGLLSFLSREFAKHGKGIKVTLAYYRLHHIRAFVLCERGRRKADQTLENIANYLFCEKCGFRAFEKHFWESECPICKGKLKVCKNLWIDNYLDPCLIKKMMENAKESGFYSEAYKFLEVLKKESEVMKEEDAMIYDIHYLSKIWKIKEMNSVDKIIEMLHEKGFKAAKSHVKPTAIITNADVKNLVKVIKKK
;
A
#
# COMPACT_ATOMS: atom_id res chain seq x y z
N MET A 1 -6.06 -37.13 -2.47
CA MET A 1 -6.00 -36.34 -1.22
C MET A 1 -5.05 -35.18 -1.47
N ASP A 2 -5.49 -33.93 -1.25
CA ASP A 2 -4.60 -32.78 -1.42
C ASP A 2 -3.50 -32.86 -0.37
N LYS A 3 -2.26 -32.96 -0.81
CA LYS A 3 -1.09 -33.11 0.06
C LYS A 3 -0.87 -31.80 0.82
N LYS A 4 -0.74 -31.88 2.15
CA LYS A 4 -0.33 -30.76 2.98
C LYS A 4 1.20 -30.71 3.06
N ILE A 5 1.74 -29.49 3.08
CA ILE A 5 3.16 -29.19 3.28
C ILE A 5 3.35 -28.34 4.53
N ASP A 6 4.50 -28.49 5.17
CA ASP A 6 4.92 -27.65 6.29
C ASP A 6 5.57 -26.36 5.75
N VAL A 7 5.15 -25.22 6.26
CA VAL A 7 5.66 -23.90 5.92
C VAL A 7 6.06 -23.16 7.19
N SER A 8 7.23 -22.51 7.16
CA SER A 8 7.69 -21.64 8.24
C SER A 8 7.93 -20.22 7.72
N GLU A 9 7.31 -19.23 8.35
CA GLU A 9 7.54 -17.81 8.11
C GLU A 9 7.72 -17.10 9.45
N GLY A 10 8.87 -16.42 9.65
CA GLY A 10 9.19 -15.84 10.95
C GLY A 10 9.14 -16.91 12.05
N LEU A 11 8.35 -16.65 13.08
CA LEU A 11 8.12 -17.60 14.18
C LEU A 11 6.96 -18.57 13.91
N ALA A 12 6.10 -18.29 12.91
CA ALA A 12 4.92 -19.11 12.65
C ALA A 12 5.26 -20.36 11.83
N LYS A 13 4.67 -21.50 12.23
CA LYS A 13 4.70 -22.75 11.50
C LYS A 13 3.27 -23.12 11.11
N ILE A 14 3.04 -23.44 9.85
CA ILE A 14 1.70 -23.80 9.36
C ILE A 14 1.72 -25.01 8.44
N LYS A 15 0.61 -25.71 8.41
CA LYS A 15 0.24 -26.58 7.29
C LYS A 15 -0.39 -25.75 6.19
N ALA A 16 -0.01 -25.99 4.94
CA ALA A 16 -0.62 -25.40 3.76
C ALA A 16 -0.86 -26.51 2.72
N PHE A 17 -1.78 -26.30 1.78
CA PHE A 17 -1.96 -27.27 0.69
C PHE A 17 -0.88 -27.07 -0.38
N GLU A 18 -0.30 -28.18 -0.85
CA GLU A 18 0.60 -28.18 -1.99
C GLU A 18 -0.19 -27.92 -3.28
N GLY A 19 0.21 -26.94 -4.07
CA GLY A 19 -0.47 -26.65 -5.34
C GLY A 19 0.14 -25.47 -6.09
N LYS A 20 -0.34 -25.25 -7.33
CA LYS A 20 -0.07 -24.01 -8.07
C LYS A 20 -0.86 -22.90 -7.40
N ILE A 21 -0.23 -21.73 -7.20
CA ILE A 21 -0.87 -20.55 -6.61
C ILE A 21 -2.08 -20.15 -7.47
N SER A 22 -3.28 -20.50 -7.03
CA SER A 22 -4.53 -20.31 -7.77
C SER A 22 -5.67 -19.94 -6.81
N ARG A 23 -6.62 -19.12 -7.30
CA ARG A 23 -7.89 -18.86 -6.59
C ARG A 23 -8.78 -20.10 -6.46
N LYS A 24 -8.46 -21.17 -7.19
CA LYS A 24 -9.18 -22.47 -7.16
C LYS A 24 -8.60 -23.43 -6.14
N ASP A 25 -7.51 -23.06 -5.46
CA ASP A 25 -6.92 -23.91 -4.42
C ASP A 25 -7.91 -24.08 -3.26
N LYS A 26 -7.86 -25.25 -2.63
CA LYS A 26 -8.74 -25.58 -1.51
C LYS A 26 -8.63 -24.57 -0.36
N VAL A 27 -7.38 -24.16 -0.05
CA VAL A 27 -7.05 -23.02 0.82
C VAL A 27 -5.82 -22.31 0.23
N PHE A 28 -5.93 -21.02 0.03
CA PHE A 28 -4.88 -20.24 -0.63
C PHE A 28 -3.68 -19.97 0.28
N TYR A 29 -2.48 -20.21 -0.26
CA TYR A 29 -1.21 -19.76 0.31
C TYR A 29 -0.28 -19.26 -0.78
N ASN A 30 0.29 -18.06 -0.62
CA ASN A 30 1.24 -17.48 -1.58
C ASN A 30 2.54 -17.06 -0.87
N PRO A 31 3.65 -17.79 -1.06
CA PRO A 31 4.94 -17.45 -0.47
C PRO A 31 5.50 -16.11 -0.95
N LYS A 32 5.16 -15.66 -2.16
CA LYS A 32 5.58 -14.34 -2.69
C LYS A 32 5.00 -13.16 -1.90
N MET A 33 3.95 -13.38 -1.11
CA MET A 33 3.34 -12.38 -0.23
C MET A 33 4.05 -12.28 1.14
N ARG A 34 5.16 -12.98 1.35
CA ARG A 34 5.90 -12.94 2.62
C ARG A 34 6.26 -11.52 3.04
N ILE A 35 6.85 -10.72 2.14
CA ILE A 35 7.22 -9.32 2.45
C ILE A 35 5.98 -8.48 2.84
N ASN A 36 4.82 -8.71 2.20
CA ASN A 36 3.58 -8.04 2.59
C ASN A 36 3.22 -8.36 4.06
N ARG A 37 3.34 -9.62 4.46
CA ARG A 37 3.11 -10.05 5.84
C ARG A 37 4.18 -9.53 6.79
N ASP A 38 5.46 -9.57 6.39
CA ASP A 38 6.58 -9.02 7.16
C ASP A 38 6.36 -7.55 7.50
N LEU A 39 6.03 -6.73 6.51
CA LEU A 39 5.78 -5.30 6.70
C LEU A 39 4.55 -5.04 7.58
N SER A 40 3.51 -5.88 7.47
CA SER A 40 2.32 -5.77 8.31
C SER A 40 2.63 -6.06 9.78
N VAL A 41 3.43 -7.10 10.05
CA VAL A 41 3.90 -7.45 11.40
C VAL A 41 4.79 -6.36 11.97
N LEU A 42 5.79 -5.91 11.20
CA LEU A 42 6.72 -4.85 11.62
C LEU A 42 5.99 -3.53 11.92
N LEU A 43 4.99 -3.18 11.11
CA LEU A 43 4.18 -1.98 11.33
C LEU A 43 3.36 -2.12 12.62
N LEU A 44 2.68 -3.24 12.81
CA LEU A 44 1.90 -3.47 14.03
C LEU A 44 2.78 -3.38 15.26
N LYS A 45 3.93 -4.07 15.28
CA LYS A 45 4.91 -4.03 16.37
C LYS A 45 5.43 -2.60 16.64
N ALA A 46 5.58 -1.77 15.60
CA ALA A 46 6.06 -0.39 15.74
C ALA A 46 5.02 0.59 16.30
N VAL A 47 3.72 0.27 16.16
CA VAL A 47 2.63 1.20 16.50
C VAL A 47 1.86 0.79 17.74
N LYS A 48 1.62 -0.52 17.93
CA LYS A 48 0.67 -0.98 18.95
C LYS A 48 1.01 -2.35 19.51
N ASN A 49 1.29 -2.40 20.79
CA ASN A 49 1.35 -3.63 21.56
C ASN A 49 -0.06 -4.03 22.03
N ASP A 50 -0.26 -5.29 22.40
CA ASP A 50 -1.52 -5.84 22.93
C ASP A 50 -2.75 -5.58 22.03
N ALA A 51 -2.57 -5.53 20.72
CA ALA A 51 -3.63 -5.24 19.78
C ALA A 51 -4.65 -6.38 19.66
N LYS A 52 -5.94 -6.05 19.59
CA LYS A 52 -7.00 -6.93 19.12
C LYS A 52 -7.13 -6.81 17.61
N VAL A 53 -6.83 -7.87 16.89
CA VAL A 53 -6.71 -7.88 15.43
C VAL A 53 -7.83 -8.69 14.80
N LEU A 54 -8.45 -8.20 13.74
CA LEU A 54 -9.26 -8.97 12.81
C LEU A 54 -8.42 -9.31 11.57
N ASP A 55 -8.13 -10.60 11.35
CA ASP A 55 -7.65 -11.13 10.08
C ASP A 55 -8.87 -11.50 9.24
N ALA A 56 -9.28 -10.58 8.37
CA ALA A 56 -10.58 -10.63 7.70
C ALA A 56 -10.64 -11.64 6.54
N PHE A 57 -9.48 -12.14 6.07
CA PHE A 57 -9.35 -13.11 4.98
C PHE A 57 -8.25 -14.12 5.34
N ALA A 58 -8.51 -14.89 6.39
CA ALA A 58 -7.46 -15.59 7.09
C ALA A 58 -6.82 -16.75 6.30
N ALA A 59 -7.54 -17.41 5.38
CA ALA A 59 -7.07 -18.53 4.55
C ALA A 59 -6.33 -19.61 5.38
N THR A 60 -4.97 -19.66 5.34
CA THR A 60 -4.17 -20.57 6.17
C THR A 60 -3.98 -20.09 7.61
N GLY A 61 -4.35 -18.85 7.92
CA GLY A 61 -4.12 -18.19 9.22
C GLY A 61 -2.70 -17.67 9.42
N ILE A 62 -1.79 -17.79 8.44
CA ILE A 62 -0.38 -17.43 8.59
C ILE A 62 -0.18 -15.98 9.05
N ARG A 63 -0.97 -15.03 8.54
CA ARG A 63 -0.87 -13.61 8.87
C ARG A 63 -1.25 -13.38 10.34
N GLY A 64 -2.41 -13.84 10.76
CA GLY A 64 -2.86 -13.73 12.14
C GLY A 64 -1.96 -14.47 13.13
N MET A 65 -1.42 -15.65 12.76
CA MET A 65 -0.41 -16.36 13.58
C MET A 65 0.81 -15.46 13.83
N ARG A 66 1.30 -14.83 12.78
CA ARG A 66 2.47 -13.96 12.89
C ARG A 66 2.18 -12.70 13.72
N TYR A 67 0.96 -12.15 13.68
CA TYR A 67 0.57 -11.08 14.59
C TYR A 67 0.62 -11.52 16.06
N LEU A 68 0.16 -12.75 16.36
CA LEU A 68 0.22 -13.30 17.72
C LEU A 68 1.65 -13.55 18.22
N LEU A 69 2.52 -14.09 17.34
CA LEU A 69 3.85 -14.56 17.71
C LEU A 69 4.93 -13.49 17.63
N GLU A 70 4.82 -12.57 16.68
CA GLU A 70 5.90 -11.63 16.32
C GLU A 70 5.56 -10.16 16.66
N ALA A 71 4.28 -9.78 16.63
CA ALA A 71 3.81 -8.44 16.98
C ALA A 71 3.05 -8.39 18.31
N GLU A 72 3.10 -9.48 19.09
CA GLU A 72 2.53 -9.57 20.46
C GLU A 72 1.05 -9.14 20.52
N ALA A 73 0.28 -9.43 19.46
CA ALA A 73 -1.15 -9.17 19.48
C ALA A 73 -1.82 -9.88 20.65
N LYS A 74 -2.68 -9.18 21.39
CA LYS A 74 -3.43 -9.74 22.52
C LYS A 74 -4.36 -10.86 22.07
N GLU A 75 -5.07 -10.61 20.97
CA GLU A 75 -6.06 -11.51 20.39
C GLU A 75 -6.10 -11.34 18.88
N VAL A 76 -6.27 -12.45 18.16
CA VAL A 76 -6.60 -12.42 16.74
C VAL A 76 -7.90 -13.17 16.49
N VAL A 77 -8.85 -12.49 15.86
CA VAL A 77 -10.06 -13.07 15.30
C VAL A 77 -9.78 -13.39 13.83
N PHE A 78 -9.77 -14.68 13.52
CA PHE A 78 -9.61 -15.20 12.15
C PHE A 78 -10.99 -15.39 11.54
N THR A 79 -11.24 -14.82 10.38
CA THR A 79 -12.48 -15.05 9.64
C THR A 79 -12.21 -15.54 8.23
N ASP A 80 -12.97 -16.52 7.81
CA ASP A 80 -13.04 -16.98 6.42
C ASP A 80 -14.43 -17.53 6.14
N ILE A 81 -14.88 -17.42 4.88
CA ILE A 81 -16.14 -18.01 4.42
C ILE A 81 -15.94 -19.46 3.93
N ASN A 82 -14.70 -19.88 3.76
CA ASN A 82 -14.33 -21.22 3.32
C ASN A 82 -14.18 -22.17 4.53
N PRO A 83 -15.03 -23.19 4.68
CA PRO A 83 -14.94 -24.14 5.79
C PRO A 83 -13.60 -24.88 5.82
N ASN A 84 -12.97 -25.17 4.67
CA ASN A 84 -11.65 -25.80 4.65
C ASN A 84 -10.56 -24.88 5.22
N ALA A 85 -10.68 -23.56 5.02
CA ALA A 85 -9.76 -22.59 5.63
C ALA A 85 -9.92 -22.58 7.15
N VAL A 86 -11.16 -22.56 7.64
CA VAL A 86 -11.46 -22.57 9.09
C VAL A 86 -10.87 -23.84 9.76
N GLU A 87 -11.03 -25.02 9.16
CA GLU A 87 -10.45 -26.25 9.69
C GLU A 87 -8.90 -26.19 9.68
N LEU A 88 -8.31 -25.70 8.62
CA LEU A 88 -6.86 -25.53 8.52
C LEU A 88 -6.32 -24.51 9.53
N ILE A 89 -7.05 -23.42 9.78
CA ILE A 89 -6.68 -22.41 10.80
C ILE A 89 -6.69 -23.05 12.19
N LYS A 90 -7.69 -23.89 12.54
CA LYS A 90 -7.74 -24.59 13.82
C LYS A 90 -6.51 -25.49 14.02
N GLU A 91 -6.14 -26.26 13.00
CA GLU A 91 -4.93 -27.09 13.02
C GLU A 91 -3.66 -26.24 13.23
N ASN A 92 -3.55 -25.11 12.52
CA ASN A 92 -2.41 -24.23 12.60
C ASN A 92 -2.34 -23.46 13.94
N VAL A 93 -3.47 -23.11 14.54
CA VAL A 93 -3.56 -22.50 15.89
C VAL A 93 -3.02 -23.45 16.95
N GLU A 94 -3.43 -24.74 16.92
CA GLU A 94 -2.91 -25.77 17.83
C GLU A 94 -1.41 -25.99 17.62
N LEU A 95 -0.94 -26.09 16.38
CA LEU A 95 0.47 -26.25 16.02
C LEU A 95 1.37 -25.14 16.61
N ASN A 96 0.88 -23.90 16.63
CA ASN A 96 1.60 -22.75 17.17
C ASN A 96 1.32 -22.48 18.65
N LYS A 97 0.48 -23.27 19.32
CA LYS A 97 0.13 -23.17 20.75
C LYS A 97 -0.43 -21.77 21.12
N VAL A 98 -1.26 -21.18 20.25
CA VAL A 98 -1.83 -19.84 20.44
C VAL A 98 -3.35 -19.83 20.63
N LYS A 99 -3.94 -20.99 20.96
CA LYS A 99 -5.39 -21.21 21.07
C LYS A 99 -6.10 -20.19 21.96
N GLU A 100 -5.52 -19.88 23.11
CA GLU A 100 -6.12 -18.97 24.10
C GLU A 100 -6.24 -17.50 23.59
N ARG A 101 -5.48 -17.17 22.53
CA ARG A 101 -5.49 -15.83 21.92
C ARG A 101 -6.10 -15.81 20.50
N ALA A 102 -6.65 -16.94 20.05
CA ALA A 102 -7.17 -17.11 18.70
C ALA A 102 -8.67 -17.41 18.72
N LYS A 103 -9.48 -16.58 18.10
CA LYS A 103 -10.90 -16.84 17.84
C LYS A 103 -11.11 -17.10 16.36
N ILE A 104 -11.76 -18.21 16.02
CA ILE A 104 -11.89 -18.66 14.62
C ILE A 104 -13.37 -18.69 14.24
N LEU A 105 -13.76 -17.99 13.17
CA LEU A 105 -15.14 -17.82 12.75
C LEU A 105 -15.32 -18.21 11.28
N LEU A 106 -16.22 -19.13 11.00
CA LEU A 106 -16.75 -19.40 9.65
C LEU A 106 -17.84 -18.35 9.36
N LYS A 107 -17.43 -17.15 8.92
CA LYS A 107 -18.34 -16.03 8.77
C LYS A 107 -17.80 -14.98 7.78
N ASP A 108 -18.70 -14.27 7.13
CA ASP A 108 -18.31 -13.10 6.33
C ASP A 108 -17.71 -12.02 7.24
N CYS A 109 -16.52 -11.54 6.88
CA CYS A 109 -15.80 -10.55 7.66
C CYS A 109 -16.57 -9.24 7.86
N ARG A 110 -17.42 -8.83 6.90
CA ARG A 110 -18.26 -7.63 7.02
C ARG A 110 -19.25 -7.76 8.18
N VAL A 111 -19.86 -8.94 8.35
CA VAL A 111 -20.76 -9.21 9.46
C VAL A 111 -20.00 -9.17 10.78
N VAL A 112 -18.80 -9.79 10.83
CA VAL A 112 -17.96 -9.77 12.03
C VAL A 112 -17.54 -8.35 12.40
N MET A 113 -17.16 -7.51 11.41
CA MET A 113 -16.84 -6.11 11.64
C MET A 113 -18.03 -5.35 12.26
N LEU A 114 -19.22 -5.46 11.68
CA LEU A 114 -20.39 -4.73 12.12
C LEU A 114 -20.91 -5.18 13.49
N GLU A 115 -20.89 -6.49 13.77
CA GLU A 115 -21.25 -7.03 15.08
C GLU A 115 -20.29 -6.64 16.20
N ASN A 116 -19.04 -6.30 15.86
CA ASN A 116 -17.98 -5.97 16.81
C ASN A 116 -17.47 -4.52 16.61
N ALA A 117 -18.39 -3.57 16.40
CA ALA A 117 -18.03 -2.17 16.20
C ALA A 117 -17.23 -1.61 17.40
N ASN A 118 -16.13 -0.90 17.10
CA ASN A 118 -15.17 -0.34 18.05
C ASN A 118 -14.42 -1.37 18.92
N TYR A 119 -14.46 -2.66 18.57
CA TYR A 119 -13.75 -3.70 19.31
C TYR A 119 -12.30 -3.85 18.86
N PHE A 120 -12.06 -3.81 17.55
CA PHE A 120 -10.74 -4.08 16.97
C PHE A 120 -9.82 -2.86 17.03
N ASP A 121 -8.58 -3.10 17.41
CA ASP A 121 -7.46 -2.16 17.26
C ASP A 121 -6.93 -2.17 15.83
N VAL A 122 -6.99 -3.33 15.18
CA VAL A 122 -6.54 -3.52 13.79
C VAL A 122 -7.55 -4.35 13.01
N ILE A 123 -7.88 -3.90 11.80
CA ILE A 123 -8.65 -4.66 10.82
C ILE A 123 -7.79 -4.85 9.57
N ASP A 124 -7.42 -6.09 9.25
CA ASP A 124 -6.63 -6.43 8.06
C ASP A 124 -7.53 -7.01 6.96
N VAL A 125 -7.67 -6.25 5.87
CA VAL A 125 -8.52 -6.55 4.71
C VAL A 125 -7.62 -6.92 3.52
N ASP A 126 -7.37 -8.22 3.33
CA ASP A 126 -6.49 -8.78 2.28
C ASP A 126 -7.25 -9.73 1.34
N PRO A 127 -8.26 -9.24 0.58
CA PRO A 127 -9.06 -10.06 -0.31
C PRO A 127 -8.35 -10.37 -1.61
N PHE A 128 -8.86 -11.33 -2.36
CA PHE A 128 -8.59 -11.41 -3.78
C PHE A 128 -9.24 -10.24 -4.53
N GLY A 129 -8.44 -9.47 -5.27
CA GLY A 129 -8.93 -8.38 -6.11
C GLY A 129 -9.06 -7.07 -5.36
N SER A 130 -10.28 -6.58 -5.19
CA SER A 130 -10.55 -5.24 -4.67
C SER A 130 -10.93 -5.26 -3.20
N PRO A 131 -10.35 -4.40 -2.35
CA PRO A 131 -10.82 -4.20 -0.97
C PRO A 131 -12.12 -3.38 -0.90
N ALA A 132 -12.53 -2.73 -1.98
CA ALA A 132 -13.66 -1.80 -1.98
C ALA A 132 -14.97 -2.35 -1.37
N PRO A 133 -15.38 -3.62 -1.60
CA PRO A 133 -16.61 -4.15 -1.01
C PRO A 133 -16.58 -4.30 0.51
N PHE A 134 -15.42 -4.21 1.13
CA PHE A 134 -15.20 -4.45 2.56
C PHE A 134 -14.83 -3.18 3.32
N THR A 135 -14.50 -2.10 2.60
CA THR A 135 -13.95 -0.87 3.19
C THR A 135 -14.99 -0.13 4.02
N ASP A 136 -16.25 -0.09 3.59
CA ASP A 136 -17.32 0.57 4.34
C ASP A 136 -17.54 -0.06 5.72
N ALA A 137 -17.62 -1.40 5.78
CA ALA A 137 -17.73 -2.14 7.04
C ALA A 137 -16.50 -1.91 7.95
N ALA A 138 -15.29 -1.91 7.38
CA ALA A 138 -14.07 -1.62 8.13
C ALA A 138 -14.07 -0.18 8.67
N ALA A 139 -14.40 0.81 7.82
CA ALA A 139 -14.46 2.22 8.20
C ALA A 139 -15.50 2.49 9.30
N SER A 140 -16.69 1.88 9.20
CA SER A 140 -17.73 2.06 10.22
C SER A 140 -17.35 1.46 11.57
N SER A 141 -16.71 0.27 11.57
CA SER A 141 -16.51 -0.54 12.77
C SER A 141 -15.15 -0.33 13.47
N ILE A 142 -14.11 0.16 12.79
CA ILE A 142 -12.82 0.40 13.45
C ILE A 142 -12.93 1.42 14.57
N ARG A 143 -12.28 1.17 15.71
CA ARG A 143 -12.22 2.10 16.84
C ARG A 143 -11.42 3.38 16.51
N ASN A 144 -11.63 4.43 17.30
CA ASN A 144 -10.77 5.61 17.22
C ASN A 144 -9.33 5.27 17.58
N GLY A 145 -8.37 5.77 16.80
CA GLY A 145 -6.95 5.41 16.94
C GLY A 145 -6.63 3.98 16.50
N GLY A 146 -7.59 3.27 15.88
CA GLY A 146 -7.34 1.95 15.29
C GLY A 146 -6.74 2.04 13.91
N LEU A 147 -6.16 0.94 13.46
CA LEU A 147 -5.49 0.81 12.17
C LEU A 147 -6.30 -0.07 11.22
N CYS A 148 -6.40 0.34 9.97
CA CYS A 148 -6.90 -0.53 8.91
C CYS A 148 -5.82 -0.77 7.87
N PHE A 149 -5.66 -2.03 7.48
CA PHE A 149 -4.71 -2.49 6.48
C PHE A 149 -5.49 -2.99 5.27
N PHE A 150 -5.18 -2.48 4.09
CA PHE A 150 -5.90 -2.83 2.86
C PHE A 150 -4.94 -3.31 1.79
N THR A 151 -5.28 -4.41 1.13
CA THR A 151 -4.58 -4.90 -0.06
C THR A 151 -5.49 -4.80 -1.28
N ALA A 152 -4.99 -4.21 -2.37
CA ALA A 152 -5.63 -4.20 -3.69
C ALA A 152 -4.75 -4.94 -4.69
N THR A 153 -5.30 -5.97 -5.34
CA THR A 153 -4.64 -6.74 -6.41
C THR A 153 -5.29 -6.52 -7.77
N ASP A 154 -6.40 -5.78 -7.86
CA ASP A 154 -7.08 -5.43 -9.11
C ASP A 154 -6.51 -4.15 -9.75
N LEU A 155 -5.21 -4.14 -9.94
CA LEU A 155 -4.44 -2.97 -10.38
C LEU A 155 -4.91 -2.36 -11.69
N SER A 156 -5.51 -3.13 -12.60
CA SER A 156 -6.02 -2.62 -13.87
C SER A 156 -7.04 -1.48 -13.69
N ALA A 157 -7.80 -1.51 -12.60
CA ALA A 157 -8.75 -0.46 -12.24
C ALA A 157 -8.05 0.82 -11.76
N LEU A 158 -6.95 0.68 -11.00
CA LEU A 158 -6.23 1.79 -10.36
C LEU A 158 -5.15 2.40 -11.27
N THR A 159 -4.58 1.65 -12.23
CA THR A 159 -3.52 2.11 -13.15
C THR A 159 -4.03 2.75 -14.43
N GLY A 160 -5.35 2.86 -14.60
CA GLY A 160 -5.94 3.43 -15.81
C GLY A 160 -6.04 2.48 -17.00
N THR A 161 -5.67 1.20 -16.84
CA THR A 161 -5.86 0.18 -17.89
C THR A 161 -7.34 -0.13 -18.11
N ASN A 162 -8.13 -0.18 -17.02
CA ASN A 162 -9.59 -0.31 -17.07
C ASN A 162 -10.25 0.88 -16.35
N ARG A 163 -10.33 2.03 -17.03
CA ARG A 163 -10.87 3.29 -16.49
C ARG A 163 -12.31 3.16 -15.98
N LYS A 164 -13.17 2.40 -16.67
CA LYS A 164 -14.56 2.17 -16.23
C LYS A 164 -14.61 1.45 -14.89
N ALA A 165 -13.74 0.45 -14.68
CA ALA A 165 -13.63 -0.24 -13.40
C ALA A 165 -13.07 0.69 -12.30
N GLY A 166 -12.07 1.52 -12.60
CA GLY A 166 -11.55 2.52 -11.67
C GLY A 166 -12.63 3.48 -11.17
N LYS A 167 -13.41 4.04 -12.09
CA LYS A 167 -14.53 4.92 -11.75
C LYS A 167 -15.61 4.20 -10.91
N ARG A 168 -15.99 2.99 -11.31
CA ARG A 168 -17.05 2.23 -10.62
C ARG A 168 -16.66 1.75 -9.23
N LYS A 169 -15.41 1.26 -9.05
CA LYS A 169 -14.96 0.65 -7.79
C LYS A 169 -14.35 1.65 -6.81
N TYR A 170 -13.55 2.57 -7.32
CA TYR A 170 -12.72 3.48 -6.52
C TYR A 170 -13.07 4.95 -6.69
N PHE A 171 -14.01 5.26 -7.56
CA PHE A 171 -14.42 6.62 -7.88
C PHE A 171 -13.25 7.51 -8.36
N VAL A 172 -12.27 6.93 -9.01
CA VAL A 172 -11.12 7.62 -9.62
C VAL A 172 -11.19 7.59 -11.14
N GLU A 173 -10.73 8.66 -11.76
CA GLU A 173 -10.61 8.74 -13.21
C GLU A 173 -9.12 8.84 -13.55
N VAL A 174 -8.51 7.71 -13.90
CA VAL A 174 -7.08 7.58 -14.11
C VAL A 174 -6.76 7.33 -15.58
N HIS A 175 -5.77 8.05 -16.09
CA HIS A 175 -5.13 7.79 -17.38
C HIS A 175 -3.81 7.05 -17.16
N ARG A 176 -3.51 6.08 -18.02
CA ARG A 176 -2.24 5.37 -17.99
C ARG A 176 -1.09 6.35 -18.24
N CYS A 177 -0.09 6.36 -17.36
CA CYS A 177 1.12 7.18 -17.43
C CYS A 177 2.35 6.39 -16.95
N ASP A 178 3.50 6.98 -17.05
CA ASP A 178 4.76 6.37 -16.60
C ASP A 178 4.83 6.20 -15.07
N ALA A 179 4.16 7.07 -14.30
CA ALA A 179 4.00 6.99 -12.84
C ALA A 179 2.75 6.19 -12.39
N MET A 180 2.20 5.31 -13.23
CA MET A 180 0.90 4.65 -13.00
C MET A 180 0.78 3.91 -11.67
N HIS A 181 1.86 3.43 -11.06
CA HIS A 181 1.82 2.73 -9.78
C HIS A 181 1.69 3.72 -8.60
N ASP A 182 2.36 4.87 -8.66
CA ASP A 182 2.14 5.97 -7.71
C ASP A 182 0.70 6.50 -7.80
N VAL A 183 0.23 6.74 -9.01
CA VAL A 183 -1.16 7.15 -9.28
C VAL A 183 -2.15 6.12 -8.73
N ALA A 184 -1.84 4.82 -8.84
CA ALA A 184 -2.68 3.76 -8.32
C ALA A 184 -2.71 3.72 -6.78
N ILE A 185 -1.57 3.95 -6.10
CA ILE A 185 -1.52 4.12 -4.63
C ILE A 185 -2.40 5.29 -4.23
N ARG A 186 -2.22 6.46 -4.85
CA ARG A 186 -2.98 7.68 -4.57
C ARG A 186 -4.48 7.52 -4.85
N GLY A 187 -4.84 6.77 -5.88
CA GLY A 187 -6.23 6.42 -6.18
C GLY A 187 -6.88 5.57 -5.10
N LEU A 188 -6.17 4.54 -4.59
CA LEU A 188 -6.64 3.74 -3.48
C LEU A 188 -6.81 4.57 -2.20
N LEU A 189 -5.83 5.40 -1.86
CA LEU A 189 -5.85 6.25 -0.66
C LEU A 189 -6.99 7.28 -0.71
N SER A 190 -7.24 7.89 -1.86
CA SER A 190 -8.38 8.78 -2.06
C SER A 190 -9.72 8.06 -1.86
N PHE A 191 -9.86 6.86 -2.37
CA PHE A 191 -11.04 6.03 -2.13
C PHE A 191 -11.20 5.73 -0.63
N LEU A 192 -10.16 5.27 0.05
CA LEU A 192 -10.19 4.99 1.49
C LEU A 192 -10.59 6.23 2.29
N SER A 193 -10.01 7.40 1.99
CA SER A 193 -10.29 8.64 2.70
C SER A 193 -11.79 9.01 2.62
N ARG A 194 -12.41 8.83 1.47
CA ARG A 194 -13.84 9.09 1.28
C ARG A 194 -14.74 8.07 1.98
N GLU A 195 -14.35 6.79 1.97
CA GLU A 195 -15.09 5.75 2.68
C GLU A 195 -15.10 6.00 4.19
N PHE A 196 -13.97 6.41 4.77
CA PHE A 196 -13.90 6.77 6.19
C PHE A 196 -14.66 8.07 6.51
N ALA A 197 -14.55 9.07 5.64
CA ALA A 197 -15.22 10.37 5.82
C ALA A 197 -16.74 10.25 5.89
N LYS A 198 -17.36 9.31 5.16
CA LYS A 198 -18.82 9.00 5.27
C LYS A 198 -19.26 8.70 6.70
N HIS A 199 -18.36 8.13 7.50
CA HIS A 199 -18.60 7.79 8.91
C HIS A 199 -18.10 8.85 9.88
N GLY A 200 -17.79 10.08 9.39
CA GLY A 200 -17.26 11.16 10.22
C GLY A 200 -15.89 10.82 10.82
N LYS A 201 -15.08 10.04 10.12
CA LYS A 201 -13.73 9.63 10.49
C LYS A 201 -12.73 10.12 9.45
N GLY A 202 -11.63 10.72 9.88
CA GLY A 202 -10.47 10.98 9.04
C GLY A 202 -9.52 9.80 9.03
N ILE A 203 -8.58 9.81 8.09
CA ILE A 203 -7.46 8.88 8.07
C ILE A 203 -6.12 9.62 8.04
N LYS A 204 -5.14 9.06 8.77
CA LYS A 204 -3.72 9.38 8.57
C LYS A 204 -3.08 8.19 7.87
N VAL A 205 -2.52 8.40 6.69
CA VAL A 205 -1.78 7.36 5.99
C VAL A 205 -0.44 7.19 6.70
N THR A 206 -0.15 5.97 7.17
CA THR A 206 1.10 5.66 7.87
C THR A 206 2.13 5.05 6.93
N LEU A 207 1.66 4.20 6.00
CA LEU A 207 2.48 3.57 4.98
C LEU A 207 1.59 3.11 3.83
N ALA A 208 1.98 3.40 2.59
CA ALA A 208 1.41 2.74 1.42
C ALA A 208 2.51 2.43 0.40
N TYR A 209 2.40 1.29 -0.27
CA TYR A 209 3.40 0.89 -1.26
C TYR A 209 2.80 0.00 -2.34
N TYR A 210 3.46 0.00 -3.49
CA TYR A 210 3.27 -0.96 -4.57
C TYR A 210 4.41 -1.99 -4.56
N ARG A 211 4.08 -3.26 -4.70
CA ARG A 211 5.08 -4.33 -4.89
C ARG A 211 4.47 -5.48 -5.67
N LEU A 212 5.25 -6.00 -6.64
CA LEU A 212 4.82 -7.10 -7.50
C LEU A 212 3.47 -6.80 -8.19
N HIS A 213 2.36 -7.36 -7.67
CA HIS A 213 1.03 -7.25 -8.26
C HIS A 213 0.00 -6.72 -7.27
N HIS A 214 0.42 -6.00 -6.23
CA HIS A 214 -0.50 -5.44 -5.24
C HIS A 214 -0.06 -4.07 -4.74
N ILE A 215 -1.04 -3.34 -4.26
CA ILE A 215 -0.85 -2.16 -3.42
C ILE A 215 -1.27 -2.53 -2.02
N ARG A 216 -0.45 -2.16 -1.04
CA ARG A 216 -0.77 -2.27 0.37
C ARG A 216 -0.85 -0.88 0.97
N ALA A 217 -1.92 -0.59 1.71
CA ALA A 217 -2.12 0.67 2.40
C ALA A 217 -2.43 0.43 3.88
N PHE A 218 -1.82 1.22 4.75
CA PHE A 218 -1.99 1.21 6.19
C PHE A 218 -2.46 2.59 6.63
N VAL A 219 -3.64 2.66 7.22
CA VAL A 219 -4.26 3.91 7.61
C VAL A 219 -4.65 3.88 9.08
N LEU A 220 -4.34 4.95 9.80
CA LEU A 220 -4.80 5.20 11.16
C LEU A 220 -6.11 5.96 11.11
N CYS A 221 -7.13 5.47 11.81
CA CYS A 221 -8.44 6.09 11.90
C CYS A 221 -8.46 7.17 13.00
N GLU A 222 -8.92 8.37 12.65
CA GLU A 222 -9.14 9.48 13.58
C GLU A 222 -10.61 9.88 13.57
N ARG A 223 -11.32 9.68 14.69
CA ARG A 223 -12.74 10.02 14.78
C ARG A 223 -12.95 11.54 14.88
N GLY A 224 -13.92 12.06 14.16
CA GLY A 224 -14.33 13.46 14.21
C GLY A 224 -14.60 14.04 12.82
N ARG A 225 -15.72 14.78 12.64
CA ARG A 225 -16.10 15.39 11.37
C ARG A 225 -15.03 16.32 10.83
N ARG A 226 -14.45 17.16 11.70
CA ARG A 226 -13.32 18.03 11.31
C ARG A 226 -12.10 17.24 10.76
N LYS A 227 -11.82 16.07 11.35
CA LYS A 227 -10.74 15.17 10.85
C LYS A 227 -11.10 14.56 9.50
N ALA A 228 -12.37 14.21 9.30
CA ALA A 228 -12.87 13.75 8.01
C ALA A 228 -12.71 14.83 6.93
N ASP A 229 -13.14 16.07 7.23
CA ASP A 229 -13.01 17.21 6.31
C ASP A 229 -11.55 17.48 5.95
N GLN A 230 -10.66 17.56 6.95
CA GLN A 230 -9.20 17.72 6.75
C GLN A 230 -8.60 16.60 5.88
N THR A 231 -9.07 15.38 6.05
CA THR A 231 -8.63 14.24 5.22
C THR A 231 -9.02 14.45 3.75
N LEU A 232 -10.23 14.94 3.49
CA LEU A 232 -10.72 15.18 2.13
C LEU A 232 -10.01 16.34 1.42
N GLU A 233 -9.45 17.30 2.18
CA GLU A 233 -8.61 18.36 1.61
C GLU A 233 -7.35 17.85 0.90
N ASN A 234 -6.92 16.63 1.22
CA ASN A 234 -5.79 15.95 0.58
C ASN A 234 -6.16 15.23 -0.73
N ILE A 235 -7.27 15.60 -1.35
CA ILE A 235 -7.68 15.08 -2.66
C ILE A 235 -7.59 16.16 -3.71
N ALA A 236 -6.88 15.87 -4.81
CA ALA A 236 -6.74 16.78 -5.95
C ALA A 236 -6.66 16.04 -7.28
N ASN A 237 -6.44 16.78 -8.36
CA ASN A 237 -6.21 16.24 -9.68
C ASN A 237 -4.69 16.12 -9.92
N TYR A 238 -4.27 15.06 -10.59
CA TYR A 238 -2.91 14.88 -11.08
C TYR A 238 -2.87 15.19 -12.58
N LEU A 239 -2.11 16.19 -12.94
CA LEU A 239 -1.90 16.65 -14.31
C LEU A 239 -0.61 16.06 -14.84
N PHE A 240 -0.60 15.63 -16.10
CA PHE A 240 0.65 15.24 -16.75
C PHE A 240 0.63 15.50 -18.26
N CYS A 241 1.79 15.78 -18.81
CA CYS A 241 2.02 16.00 -20.23
C CYS A 241 2.79 14.83 -20.84
N GLU A 242 2.19 14.09 -21.76
CA GLU A 242 2.87 12.97 -22.45
C GLU A 242 3.99 13.44 -23.39
N LYS A 243 3.97 14.74 -23.81
CA LYS A 243 4.94 15.30 -24.75
C LYS A 243 6.26 15.67 -24.08
N CYS A 244 6.22 16.24 -22.86
CA CYS A 244 7.45 16.72 -22.20
C CYS A 244 7.69 16.13 -20.81
N GLY A 245 6.74 15.40 -20.23
CA GLY A 245 6.86 14.81 -18.90
C GLY A 245 6.50 15.74 -17.74
N PHE A 246 6.02 16.98 -18.01
CA PHE A 246 5.49 17.85 -16.96
C PHE A 246 4.39 17.16 -16.16
N ARG A 247 4.37 17.40 -14.86
CA ARG A 247 3.32 16.91 -13.94
C ARG A 247 3.16 17.85 -12.75
N ALA A 248 1.95 17.89 -12.21
CA ALA A 248 1.59 18.71 -11.05
C ALA A 248 0.33 18.13 -10.37
N PHE A 249 0.13 18.50 -9.11
CA PHE A 249 -1.15 18.33 -8.43
C PHE A 249 -1.90 19.66 -8.40
N GLU A 250 -3.20 19.64 -8.74
CA GLU A 250 -4.04 20.84 -8.77
C GLU A 250 -5.44 20.54 -8.21
N LYS A 251 -5.88 21.33 -7.23
CA LYS A 251 -7.25 21.23 -6.68
C LYS A 251 -8.27 21.78 -7.68
N HIS A 252 -7.95 22.90 -8.30
CA HIS A 252 -8.80 23.59 -9.27
C HIS A 252 -8.11 23.58 -10.63
N PHE A 253 -8.70 22.90 -11.58
CA PHE A 253 -8.12 22.76 -12.91
C PHE A 253 -8.86 23.62 -13.92
N TRP A 254 -8.16 24.61 -14.48
CA TRP A 254 -8.71 25.54 -15.47
C TRP A 254 -7.97 25.50 -16.81
N GLU A 255 -6.73 24.98 -16.85
CA GLU A 255 -5.91 24.98 -18.05
C GLU A 255 -5.83 23.60 -18.69
N SER A 256 -6.03 23.54 -20.02
CA SER A 256 -5.87 22.33 -20.81
C SER A 256 -4.48 22.16 -21.41
N GLU A 257 -3.63 23.21 -21.33
CA GLU A 257 -2.32 23.28 -21.97
C GLU A 257 -1.17 23.16 -20.97
N CYS A 258 -0.13 22.48 -21.41
CA CYS A 258 1.09 22.31 -20.63
C CYS A 258 1.87 23.65 -20.52
N PRO A 259 2.24 24.12 -19.33
CA PRO A 259 2.98 25.37 -19.17
C PRO A 259 4.38 25.34 -19.82
N ILE A 260 4.93 24.12 -20.01
CA ILE A 260 6.30 23.95 -20.57
C ILE A 260 6.30 23.88 -22.11
N CYS A 261 5.45 23.04 -22.71
CA CYS A 261 5.52 22.74 -24.15
C CYS A 261 4.25 23.07 -24.92
N LYS A 262 3.25 23.69 -24.27
CA LYS A 262 1.94 24.02 -24.85
C LYS A 262 1.16 22.83 -25.40
N GLY A 263 1.59 21.61 -25.10
CA GLY A 263 0.86 20.40 -25.44
C GLY A 263 -0.34 20.20 -24.53
N LYS A 264 -1.30 19.36 -24.95
CA LYS A 264 -2.50 19.06 -24.17
C LYS A 264 -2.12 18.28 -22.88
N LEU A 265 -2.63 18.70 -21.73
CA LEU A 265 -2.52 17.99 -20.48
C LEU A 265 -3.54 16.85 -20.39
N LYS A 266 -3.13 15.75 -19.78
CA LYS A 266 -4.02 14.69 -19.29
C LYS A 266 -4.24 14.87 -17.80
N VAL A 267 -5.45 14.52 -17.34
CA VAL A 267 -5.89 14.73 -15.95
C VAL A 267 -6.35 13.42 -15.37
N CYS A 268 -5.71 12.99 -14.29
CA CYS A 268 -6.25 11.95 -13.42
C CYS A 268 -6.96 12.64 -12.25
N LYS A 269 -8.24 12.28 -12.00
CA LYS A 269 -9.08 12.97 -11.03
C LYS A 269 -9.21 12.20 -9.72
N ASN A 270 -9.40 12.98 -8.65
CA ASN A 270 -9.67 12.48 -7.31
C ASN A 270 -8.53 11.60 -6.76
N LEU A 271 -7.31 12.10 -6.74
CA LEU A 271 -6.14 11.40 -6.21
C LEU A 271 -5.68 12.02 -4.90
N TRP A 272 -5.16 11.18 -4.02
CA TRP A 272 -4.48 11.59 -2.79
C TRP A 272 -3.20 12.36 -3.10
N ILE A 273 -2.99 13.53 -2.51
CA ILE A 273 -1.83 14.39 -2.79
C ILE A 273 -0.79 14.41 -1.67
N ASP A 274 -1.22 14.14 -0.44
CA ASP A 274 -0.33 14.18 0.71
C ASP A 274 0.65 12.98 0.71
N ASN A 275 1.62 13.06 1.60
CA ASN A 275 2.62 12.01 1.82
C ASN A 275 1.94 10.70 2.27
N TYR A 276 2.46 9.58 1.79
CA TYR A 276 1.96 8.25 2.16
C TYR A 276 3.05 7.32 2.73
N LEU A 277 4.22 7.88 3.07
CA LEU A 277 5.35 7.19 3.68
C LEU A 277 5.77 7.96 4.94
N ASP A 278 5.41 7.47 6.13
CA ASP A 278 5.84 8.07 7.41
C ASP A 278 7.28 7.64 7.73
N PRO A 279 8.29 8.54 7.62
CA PRO A 279 9.69 8.17 7.83
C PRO A 279 10.02 7.82 9.28
N CYS A 280 9.28 8.37 10.26
CA CYS A 280 9.48 8.02 11.66
C CYS A 280 9.02 6.59 11.92
N LEU A 281 7.87 6.21 11.36
CA LEU A 281 7.36 4.86 11.44
C LEU A 281 8.27 3.87 10.70
N ILE A 282 8.69 4.21 9.47
CA ILE A 282 9.61 3.36 8.70
C ILE A 282 10.90 3.11 9.47
N LYS A 283 11.45 4.13 10.16
CA LYS A 283 12.65 3.98 11.01
C LYS A 283 12.40 2.97 12.13
N LYS A 284 11.29 3.07 12.86
CA LYS A 284 10.93 2.10 13.92
C LYS A 284 10.77 0.69 13.38
N MET A 285 10.12 0.53 12.20
CA MET A 285 9.99 -0.76 11.53
C MET A 285 11.35 -1.37 11.17
N MET A 286 12.31 -0.54 10.73
CA MET A 286 13.68 -0.97 10.44
C MET A 286 14.42 -1.42 11.69
N GLU A 287 14.25 -0.73 12.82
CA GLU A 287 14.80 -1.10 14.12
C GLU A 287 14.27 -2.47 14.56
N ASN A 288 12.95 -2.67 14.54
CA ASN A 288 12.32 -3.96 14.85
C ASN A 288 12.79 -5.09 13.91
N ALA A 289 13.01 -4.78 12.62
CA ALA A 289 13.47 -5.77 11.64
C ALA A 289 14.90 -6.25 11.91
N LYS A 290 15.78 -5.37 12.40
CA LYS A 290 17.17 -5.72 12.78
C LYS A 290 17.24 -6.67 13.98
N GLU A 291 16.40 -6.43 14.97
CA GLU A 291 16.42 -7.19 16.22
C GLU A 291 16.07 -8.68 16.02
N SER A 292 15.22 -9.01 15.06
CA SER A 292 14.65 -10.35 14.94
C SER A 292 15.38 -11.29 13.97
N GLY A 293 16.21 -10.77 13.05
CA GLY A 293 16.92 -11.57 12.04
C GLY A 293 16.07 -12.20 10.91
N PHE A 294 14.73 -12.16 11.00
CA PHE A 294 13.82 -12.82 10.04
C PHE A 294 13.45 -11.97 8.82
N TYR A 295 13.69 -10.65 8.86
CA TYR A 295 13.10 -9.67 7.95
C TYR A 295 14.10 -9.05 6.98
N SER A 296 15.15 -9.77 6.58
CA SER A 296 16.24 -9.22 5.76
C SER A 296 15.77 -8.59 4.44
N GLU A 297 14.81 -9.22 3.73
CA GLU A 297 14.25 -8.67 2.50
C GLU A 297 13.32 -7.48 2.77
N ALA A 298 12.51 -7.54 3.83
CA ALA A 298 11.65 -6.43 4.24
C ALA A 298 12.50 -5.24 4.67
N TYR A 299 13.60 -5.46 5.38
CA TYR A 299 14.55 -4.42 5.76
C TYR A 299 15.13 -3.67 4.56
N LYS A 300 15.63 -4.41 3.54
CA LYS A 300 16.13 -3.80 2.30
C LYS A 300 15.06 -2.97 1.59
N PHE A 301 13.82 -3.43 1.61
CA PHE A 301 12.73 -2.68 1.01
C PHE A 301 12.39 -1.42 1.83
N LEU A 302 12.41 -1.50 3.15
CA LEU A 302 12.24 -0.34 4.05
C LEU A 302 13.34 0.71 3.85
N GLU A 303 14.59 0.32 3.54
CA GLU A 303 15.66 1.27 3.22
C GLU A 303 15.33 2.12 1.98
N VAL A 304 14.74 1.50 0.95
CA VAL A 304 14.27 2.24 -0.24
C VAL A 304 13.14 3.19 0.15
N LEU A 305 12.12 2.70 0.86
CA LEU A 305 10.99 3.51 1.28
C LEU A 305 11.40 4.68 2.19
N LYS A 306 12.41 4.48 3.06
CA LYS A 306 12.94 5.53 3.93
C LYS A 306 13.55 6.68 3.13
N LYS A 307 14.43 6.36 2.17
CA LYS A 307 15.04 7.38 1.29
C LYS A 307 13.98 8.10 0.47
N GLU A 308 13.01 7.38 -0.07
CA GLU A 308 11.90 7.94 -0.83
C GLU A 308 11.01 8.85 0.05
N SER A 309 10.73 8.47 1.30
CA SER A 309 9.92 9.25 2.23
C SER A 309 10.54 10.60 2.59
N GLU A 310 11.86 10.69 2.60
CA GLU A 310 12.58 11.93 2.89
C GLU A 310 12.42 12.95 1.75
N VAL A 311 12.36 12.48 0.51
CA VAL A 311 12.13 13.31 -0.67
C VAL A 311 10.64 13.64 -0.85
N MET A 312 9.75 12.70 -0.56
CA MET A 312 8.30 12.89 -0.71
C MET A 312 7.73 14.03 0.15
N LYS A 313 8.45 14.50 1.15
CA LYS A 313 8.08 15.65 1.99
C LYS A 313 8.36 17.00 1.34
N GLU A 314 9.24 17.02 0.34
CA GLU A 314 9.60 18.24 -0.33
C GLU A 314 8.40 18.73 -1.18
N GLU A 315 8.23 20.02 -1.22
CA GLU A 315 7.25 20.67 -2.10
C GLU A 315 7.53 20.29 -3.56
N ASP A 316 6.49 20.02 -4.33
CA ASP A 316 6.56 19.62 -5.73
C ASP A 316 7.32 18.30 -6.02
N ALA A 317 7.60 17.50 -5.00
CA ALA A 317 8.23 16.19 -5.22
C ALA A 317 7.35 15.27 -6.06
N MET A 318 7.87 14.81 -7.19
CA MET A 318 7.17 13.97 -8.16
C MET A 318 7.98 12.74 -8.55
N ILE A 319 7.28 11.67 -8.89
CA ILE A 319 7.90 10.43 -9.37
C ILE A 319 8.01 10.48 -10.90
N TYR A 320 9.19 10.18 -11.43
CA TYR A 320 9.50 10.14 -12.86
C TYR A 320 10.14 8.81 -13.24
N ASP A 321 9.68 8.18 -14.32
CA ASP A 321 10.40 7.08 -14.98
C ASP A 321 11.45 7.67 -15.92
N ILE A 322 12.72 7.48 -15.59
CA ILE A 322 13.86 8.05 -16.34
C ILE A 322 13.92 7.48 -17.75
N HIS A 323 13.60 6.20 -17.95
CA HIS A 323 13.57 5.60 -19.29
C HIS A 323 12.42 6.18 -20.15
N TYR A 324 11.27 6.46 -19.55
CA TYR A 324 10.18 7.14 -20.26
C TYR A 324 10.59 8.56 -20.69
N LEU A 325 11.18 9.35 -19.77
CA LEU A 325 11.67 10.69 -20.10
C LEU A 325 12.74 10.66 -21.18
N SER A 326 13.71 9.75 -21.09
CA SER A 326 14.74 9.57 -22.11
C SER A 326 14.12 9.32 -23.50
N LYS A 327 13.07 8.48 -23.56
CA LYS A 327 12.36 8.17 -24.81
C LYS A 327 11.68 9.41 -25.40
N ILE A 328 10.88 10.15 -24.63
CA ILE A 328 10.12 11.30 -25.14
C ILE A 328 11.01 12.49 -25.53
N TRP A 329 12.16 12.63 -24.85
CA TRP A 329 13.16 13.65 -25.15
C TRP A 329 14.23 13.20 -26.16
N LYS A 330 14.10 11.97 -26.74
CA LYS A 330 15.00 11.39 -27.73
C LYS A 330 16.47 11.39 -27.29
N ILE A 331 16.72 11.11 -25.99
CA ILE A 331 18.06 11.03 -25.43
C ILE A 331 18.65 9.67 -25.80
N LYS A 332 19.73 9.63 -26.59
CA LYS A 332 20.38 8.41 -27.07
C LYS A 332 21.25 7.77 -25.98
N GLU A 333 22.01 8.58 -25.27
CA GLU A 333 22.88 8.14 -24.19
C GLU A 333 22.45 8.78 -22.87
N MET A 334 22.19 7.94 -21.87
CA MET A 334 21.71 8.40 -20.57
C MET A 334 22.65 7.98 -19.44
N ASN A 335 22.71 8.81 -18.41
CA ASN A 335 23.38 8.46 -17.16
C ASN A 335 22.61 7.34 -16.42
N SER A 336 23.32 6.58 -15.57
CA SER A 336 22.66 5.63 -14.66
C SER A 336 21.75 6.37 -13.67
N VAL A 337 20.74 5.66 -13.15
CA VAL A 337 19.81 6.24 -12.16
C VAL A 337 20.56 6.80 -10.96
N ASP A 338 21.60 6.09 -10.48
CA ASP A 338 22.41 6.55 -9.34
C ASP A 338 23.17 7.84 -9.67
N LYS A 339 23.76 7.95 -10.89
CA LYS A 339 24.45 9.17 -11.33
C LYS A 339 23.51 10.36 -11.52
N ILE A 340 22.27 10.09 -11.98
CA ILE A 340 21.26 11.13 -12.11
C ILE A 340 20.89 11.68 -10.72
N ILE A 341 20.70 10.83 -9.73
CA ILE A 341 20.41 11.24 -8.35
C ILE A 341 21.55 12.08 -7.78
N GLU A 342 22.81 11.63 -7.96
CA GLU A 342 24.00 12.36 -7.53
C GLU A 342 24.07 13.76 -8.15
N MET A 343 23.91 13.87 -9.48
CA MET A 343 23.91 15.16 -10.20
C MET A 343 22.75 16.08 -9.79
N LEU A 344 21.59 15.52 -9.39
CA LEU A 344 20.50 16.32 -8.84
C LEU A 344 20.88 16.88 -7.47
N HIS A 345 21.51 16.08 -6.60
CA HIS A 345 21.99 16.55 -5.29
C HIS A 345 23.07 17.63 -5.44
N GLU A 346 24.01 17.50 -6.36
CA GLU A 346 25.02 18.52 -6.68
C GLU A 346 24.38 19.86 -7.10
N LYS A 347 23.17 19.82 -7.67
CA LYS A 347 22.38 21.01 -8.07
C LYS A 347 21.43 21.52 -6.99
N GLY A 348 21.49 20.94 -5.78
CA GLY A 348 20.65 21.35 -4.65
C GLY A 348 19.24 20.74 -4.64
N PHE A 349 18.90 19.85 -5.57
CA PHE A 349 17.62 19.13 -5.56
C PHE A 349 17.68 17.92 -4.65
N LYS A 350 16.54 17.55 -4.10
CA LYS A 350 16.36 16.25 -3.41
C LYS A 350 15.94 15.22 -4.43
N ALA A 351 16.52 14.01 -4.33
CA ALA A 351 16.18 12.89 -5.21
C ALA A 351 16.47 11.54 -4.52
N ALA A 352 15.67 10.54 -4.83
CA ALA A 352 15.87 9.15 -4.39
C ALA A 352 15.29 8.17 -5.42
N LYS A 353 15.72 6.90 -5.36
CA LYS A 353 15.04 5.82 -6.09
C LYS A 353 13.62 5.66 -5.56
N SER A 354 12.67 5.44 -6.45
CA SER A 354 11.29 5.12 -6.05
C SER A 354 11.05 3.62 -6.08
N HIS A 355 10.28 3.13 -5.10
CA HIS A 355 9.91 1.71 -5.00
C HIS A 355 8.95 1.24 -6.10
N VAL A 356 8.27 2.16 -6.76
CA VAL A 356 7.23 1.81 -7.75
C VAL A 356 7.78 1.19 -9.03
N LYS A 357 9.07 1.44 -9.34
CA LYS A 357 9.75 0.88 -10.52
C LYS A 357 11.27 1.06 -10.42
N PRO A 358 12.09 0.08 -10.85
CA PRO A 358 13.56 0.18 -10.78
C PRO A 358 14.14 1.38 -11.52
N THR A 359 13.48 1.86 -12.57
CA THR A 359 13.88 3.01 -13.40
C THR A 359 13.24 4.33 -12.95
N ALA A 360 12.50 4.33 -11.84
CA ALA A 360 11.83 5.52 -11.34
C ALA A 360 12.63 6.17 -10.21
N ILE A 361 12.60 7.50 -10.21
CA ILE A 361 13.09 8.34 -9.11
C ILE A 361 11.96 9.25 -8.63
N ILE A 362 12.03 9.66 -7.38
CA ILE A 362 11.29 10.78 -6.83
C ILE A 362 12.23 11.97 -6.70
N THR A 363 11.78 13.18 -7.08
CA THR A 363 12.58 14.41 -6.97
C THR A 363 11.67 15.63 -6.96
N ASN A 364 12.12 16.71 -6.31
CA ASN A 364 11.54 18.05 -6.40
C ASN A 364 12.11 18.88 -7.57
N ALA A 365 12.99 18.31 -8.39
CA ALA A 365 13.46 18.97 -9.60
C ALA A 365 12.35 19.00 -10.67
N ASP A 366 12.15 20.15 -11.32
CA ASP A 366 11.28 20.23 -12.49
C ASP A 366 11.80 19.36 -13.65
N VAL A 367 10.93 19.07 -14.60
CA VAL A 367 11.29 18.18 -15.72
C VAL A 367 12.41 18.74 -16.61
N LYS A 368 12.55 20.07 -16.73
CA LYS A 368 13.64 20.68 -17.54
C LYS A 368 15.00 20.44 -16.90
N ASN A 369 15.10 20.61 -15.57
CA ASN A 369 16.32 20.32 -14.82
C ASN A 369 16.63 18.84 -14.80
N LEU A 370 15.61 18.00 -14.64
CA LEU A 370 15.77 16.55 -14.68
C LEU A 370 16.30 16.05 -16.03
N VAL A 371 15.77 16.54 -17.15
CA VAL A 371 16.23 16.16 -18.50
C VAL A 371 17.69 16.54 -18.76
N LYS A 372 18.18 17.67 -18.21
CA LYS A 372 19.59 18.08 -18.35
C LYS A 372 20.56 17.09 -17.71
N VAL A 373 20.17 16.42 -16.60
CA VAL A 373 21.03 15.47 -15.91
C VAL A 373 20.83 14.02 -16.40
N ILE A 374 19.73 13.72 -17.08
CA ILE A 374 19.53 12.42 -17.72
C ILE A 374 20.51 12.21 -18.87
N LYS A 375 20.73 13.24 -19.69
CA LYS A 375 21.62 13.18 -20.85
C LYS A 375 23.07 13.02 -20.39
N LYS A 376 23.75 11.99 -20.90
CA LYS A 376 25.20 11.85 -20.76
C LYS A 376 25.88 12.96 -21.54
N LYS A 377 26.84 13.65 -20.89
CA LYS A 377 27.65 14.67 -21.55
C LYS A 377 28.64 14.07 -22.51
#